data_712aa55f6fc3589bef158b69fd3970be
#
_entry.id   712aa55f6fc3589bef158b69fd3970be
#
_cell.length_a   1.000
_cell.length_b   1.000
_cell.length_c   1.000
_cell.angle_alpha   90.00
_cell.angle_beta   90.00
_cell.angle_gamma   90.00
#
_symmetry.space_group_name_H-M   'P 1'
#
loop_
_entity.id
_entity.type
_entity.pdbx_description
1 polymer ?
#
loop_
_entity_poly.entity_id
_entity_poly.type
_entity_poly.pdbx_seq_one_letter_code
_entity_poly.pdbx_strand_id
1 'polypeptide(L)'
;AKSKKWEKELLLDEEELEYYEDKFLDHKVRLVRLIQKNENSPLTFKNEVSVIINGENKFESLFEDLKKAERHIHVEYYIIRNDTIGNRLIDILCDKAEAGIDVRVSYDYVGSELPSKLVKKMRECGISIQPFMPVWFPNLTRKLNYRDDRKRVVSDGGIGYGGGVNGSDAYVNGLND
;
A
#
# COMPACT_ATOMS: atom_id res chain seq x y z
N ALA A 1 -13.45 -13.27 -14.98
CA ALA A 1 -14.92 -13.14 -14.79
C ALA A 1 -15.32 -13.02 -13.31
N LYS A 2 -14.42 -13.37 -12.33
CA LYS A 2 -14.71 -13.24 -10.88
C LYS A 2 -14.47 -11.83 -10.30
N SER A 3 -13.68 -10.97 -10.98
CA SER A 3 -13.35 -9.64 -10.48
C SER A 3 -14.49 -8.60 -10.56
N LYS A 4 -15.45 -8.81 -11.46
CA LYS A 4 -16.53 -7.83 -11.69
C LYS A 4 -17.73 -7.94 -10.74
N LYS A 5 -17.82 -8.98 -9.91
CA LYS A 5 -19.01 -9.18 -9.04
C LYS A 5 -18.93 -8.29 -7.78
N TRP A 6 -17.76 -8.19 -7.17
CA TRP A 6 -17.56 -7.35 -5.99
C TRP A 6 -17.50 -5.84 -6.31
N GLU A 7 -17.11 -5.46 -7.57
CA GLU A 7 -17.18 -4.07 -8.02
C GLU A 7 -18.62 -3.53 -8.07
N LYS A 8 -19.60 -4.38 -8.37
CA LYS A 8 -21.02 -4.00 -8.37
C LYS A 8 -21.65 -3.93 -6.97
N GLU A 9 -21.13 -4.69 -6.01
CA GLU A 9 -21.60 -4.69 -4.62
C GLU A 9 -21.07 -3.52 -3.78
N LEU A 10 -20.01 -2.83 -4.27
CA LEU A 10 -19.39 -1.67 -3.60
C LEU A 10 -19.82 -0.33 -4.19
N LEU A 11 -20.45 -0.32 -5.36
CA LEU A 11 -21.04 0.90 -5.92
C LEU A 11 -22.39 1.11 -5.24
N LEU A 12 -22.51 2.20 -4.48
CA LEU A 12 -23.80 2.65 -3.98
C LEU A 12 -24.76 2.82 -5.14
N ASP A 13 -25.98 2.33 -4.97
CA ASP A 13 -27.05 2.65 -5.90
C ASP A 13 -27.47 4.13 -5.77
N GLU A 14 -28.33 4.59 -6.70
CA GLU A 14 -28.71 6.00 -6.73
C GLU A 14 -29.53 6.40 -5.48
N GLU A 15 -30.30 5.49 -4.87
CA GLU A 15 -31.09 5.72 -3.66
C GLU A 15 -30.18 5.85 -2.41
N GLU A 16 -29.14 5.04 -2.31
CA GLU A 16 -28.16 5.16 -1.23
C GLU A 16 -27.34 6.44 -1.33
N LEU A 17 -26.97 6.88 -2.53
CA LEU A 17 -26.32 8.18 -2.78
C LEU A 17 -27.25 9.34 -2.40
N GLU A 18 -28.54 9.27 -2.74
CA GLU A 18 -29.52 10.30 -2.39
C GLU A 18 -29.74 10.41 -0.87
N TYR A 19 -29.75 9.28 -0.14
CA TYR A 19 -29.83 9.27 1.34
C TYR A 19 -28.66 9.99 2.00
N TYR A 20 -27.45 9.87 1.42
CA TYR A 20 -26.24 10.54 1.93
C TYR A 20 -26.05 11.96 1.37
N GLU A 21 -26.63 12.30 0.23
CA GLU A 21 -26.65 13.66 -0.32
C GLU A 21 -27.23 14.69 0.67
N ASP A 22 -28.24 14.30 1.44
CA ASP A 22 -29.00 15.19 2.32
C ASP A 22 -28.28 15.58 3.63
N LYS A 23 -27.18 14.95 4.03
CA LYS A 23 -26.53 15.20 5.32
C LYS A 23 -25.04 15.53 5.31
N PHE A 24 -24.26 15.08 4.36
CA PHE A 24 -22.80 15.22 4.41
C PHE A 24 -22.14 15.63 3.09
N LEU A 25 -22.81 15.43 1.96
CA LEU A 25 -22.21 15.46 0.63
C LEU A 25 -22.67 16.61 -0.26
N ASP A 26 -23.60 17.48 0.17
CA ASP A 26 -24.26 18.49 -0.64
C ASP A 26 -23.31 19.34 -1.51
N HIS A 27 -22.11 19.61 -1.00
CA HIS A 27 -21.08 20.33 -1.75
C HIS A 27 -20.02 19.43 -2.44
N LYS A 28 -20.05 18.11 -2.20
CA LYS A 28 -18.98 17.17 -2.61
C LYS A 28 -19.45 16.11 -3.60
N VAL A 29 -20.73 15.99 -3.87
CA VAL A 29 -21.30 14.98 -4.79
C VAL A 29 -20.63 15.01 -6.16
N ARG A 30 -20.35 16.19 -6.71
CA ARG A 30 -19.65 16.31 -7.98
C ARG A 30 -18.23 15.73 -7.93
N LEU A 31 -17.52 15.92 -6.82
CA LEU A 31 -16.18 15.37 -6.61
C LEU A 31 -16.24 13.85 -6.44
N VAL A 32 -17.20 13.34 -5.68
CA VAL A 32 -17.42 11.90 -5.51
C VAL A 32 -17.68 11.24 -6.86
N ARG A 33 -18.62 11.75 -7.65
CA ARG A 33 -18.91 11.23 -9.00
C ARG A 33 -17.70 11.31 -9.94
N LEU A 34 -16.90 12.37 -9.83
CA LEU A 34 -15.68 12.53 -10.62
C LEU A 34 -14.65 11.46 -10.27
N ILE A 35 -14.41 11.21 -8.98
CA ILE A 35 -13.46 10.21 -8.50
C ILE A 35 -13.94 8.80 -8.87
N GLN A 36 -15.20 8.49 -8.61
CA GLN A 36 -15.78 7.19 -8.99
C GLN A 36 -15.62 6.90 -10.48
N LYS A 37 -15.89 7.91 -11.33
CA LYS A 37 -15.81 7.75 -12.80
C LYS A 37 -14.40 7.64 -13.32
N ASN A 38 -13.46 8.42 -12.78
CA ASN A 38 -12.08 8.50 -13.30
C ASN A 38 -11.19 7.41 -12.72
N GLU A 39 -11.33 7.11 -11.43
CA GLU A 39 -10.44 6.19 -10.72
C GLU A 39 -11.07 4.82 -10.49
N ASN A 40 -12.33 4.63 -10.92
CA ASN A 40 -13.08 3.40 -10.65
C ASN A 40 -13.08 3.02 -9.15
N SER A 41 -13.05 4.05 -8.29
CA SER A 41 -12.97 3.91 -6.83
C SER A 41 -14.35 4.10 -6.22
N PRO A 42 -14.92 3.07 -5.58
CA PRO A 42 -16.21 3.20 -4.91
C PRO A 42 -16.09 4.13 -3.69
N LEU A 43 -17.17 4.84 -3.39
CA LEU A 43 -17.30 5.55 -2.12
C LEU A 43 -17.53 4.53 -1.01
N THR A 44 -16.76 4.62 0.06
CA THR A 44 -16.91 3.76 1.24
C THR A 44 -17.38 4.57 2.44
N PHE A 45 -18.17 3.94 3.30
CA PHE A 45 -18.74 4.54 4.50
C PHE A 45 -18.27 3.82 5.76
N LYS A 46 -18.51 4.44 6.91
CA LYS A 46 -18.14 3.92 8.23
C LYS A 46 -16.64 3.64 8.34
N ASN A 47 -15.84 4.46 7.66
CA ASN A 47 -14.39 4.40 7.80
C ASN A 47 -13.98 5.07 9.11
N GLU A 48 -13.11 4.43 9.86
CA GLU A 48 -12.40 5.02 10.98
C GLU A 48 -11.02 5.48 10.51
N VAL A 49 -10.66 6.73 10.77
CA VAL A 49 -9.39 7.30 10.36
C VAL A 49 -8.62 7.80 11.57
N SER A 50 -7.43 7.27 11.77
CA SER A 50 -6.50 7.69 12.81
C SER A 50 -5.26 8.33 12.22
N VAL A 51 -4.83 9.48 12.76
CA VAL A 51 -3.58 10.14 12.36
C VAL A 51 -2.46 9.67 13.27
N ILE A 52 -1.47 8.97 12.67
CA ILE A 52 -0.30 8.49 13.40
C ILE A 52 0.84 9.48 13.18
N ILE A 53 1.34 10.04 14.29
CA ILE A 53 2.46 10.98 14.28
C ILE A 53 3.75 10.18 14.43
N ASN A 54 4.75 10.47 13.58
CA ASN A 54 6.08 9.88 13.46
C ASN A 54 6.15 8.45 12.91
N GLY A 55 7.36 8.03 12.53
CA GLY A 55 7.61 6.71 11.95
C GLY A 55 7.59 5.57 12.96
N GLU A 56 8.04 5.82 14.21
CA GLU A 56 8.08 4.82 15.26
C GLU A 56 6.67 4.26 15.54
N ASN A 57 5.74 5.13 15.92
CA ASN A 57 4.35 4.72 16.19
C ASN A 57 3.68 4.09 14.96
N LYS A 58 3.99 4.61 13.75
CA LYS A 58 3.46 4.05 12.51
C LYS A 58 3.92 2.61 12.32
N PHE A 59 5.21 2.32 12.49
CA PHE A 59 5.73 0.97 12.27
C PHE A 59 5.33 -0.01 13.38
N GLU A 60 5.21 0.44 14.62
CA GLU A 60 4.68 -0.39 15.70
C GLU A 60 3.26 -0.85 15.37
N SER A 61 2.35 0.09 15.09
CA SER A 61 0.96 -0.22 14.72
C SER A 61 0.89 -1.10 13.46
N LEU A 62 1.66 -0.74 12.41
CA LEU A 62 1.68 -1.50 11.17
C LEU A 62 2.11 -2.95 11.39
N PHE A 63 3.20 -3.17 12.14
CA PHE A 63 3.71 -4.53 12.36
C PHE A 63 2.76 -5.39 13.19
N GLU A 64 2.05 -4.80 14.15
CA GLU A 64 1.02 -5.51 14.89
C GLU A 64 -0.15 -5.94 14.00
N ASP A 65 -0.61 -5.05 13.13
CA ASP A 65 -1.73 -5.35 12.24
C ASP A 65 -1.34 -6.33 11.14
N LEU A 66 -0.13 -6.23 10.58
CA LEU A 66 0.37 -7.22 9.62
C LEU A 66 0.44 -8.63 10.22
N LYS A 67 0.82 -8.76 11.49
CA LYS A 67 0.83 -10.06 12.19
C LYS A 67 -0.57 -10.66 12.35
N LYS A 68 -1.62 -9.84 12.35
CA LYS A 68 -3.02 -10.28 12.46
C LYS A 68 -3.65 -10.62 11.11
N ALA A 69 -3.00 -10.31 10.00
CA ALA A 69 -3.53 -10.57 8.66
C ALA A 69 -3.87 -12.04 8.45
N GLU A 70 -5.02 -12.32 7.85
CA GLU A 70 -5.56 -13.67 7.66
C GLU A 70 -5.74 -14.06 6.19
N ARG A 71 -5.82 -13.10 5.27
CA ARG A 71 -6.13 -13.35 3.85
C ARG A 71 -5.09 -12.83 2.89
N HIS A 72 -4.79 -11.53 2.96
CA HIS A 72 -3.84 -10.90 2.04
C HIS A 72 -3.20 -9.65 2.61
N ILE A 73 -1.97 -9.38 2.15
CA ILE A 73 -1.22 -8.16 2.45
C ILE A 73 -0.70 -7.58 1.13
N HIS A 74 -1.03 -6.32 0.86
CA HIS A 74 -0.48 -5.58 -0.28
C HIS A 74 0.38 -4.42 0.23
N VAL A 75 1.61 -4.37 -0.22
CA VAL A 75 2.61 -3.35 0.14
C VAL A 75 3.05 -2.61 -1.11
N GLU A 76 3.00 -1.29 -1.08
CA GLU A 76 3.48 -0.42 -2.15
C GLU A 76 4.31 0.70 -1.50
N TYR A 77 5.63 0.65 -1.72
CA TYR A 77 6.56 1.62 -1.16
C TYR A 77 7.51 2.18 -2.23
N TYR A 78 7.77 3.49 -2.14
CA TYR A 78 8.84 4.11 -2.92
C TYR A 78 10.21 3.61 -2.45
N ILE A 79 10.44 3.59 -1.14
CA ILE A 79 11.69 3.11 -0.53
C ILE A 79 11.40 1.97 0.43
N ILE A 80 12.06 0.84 0.19
CA ILE A 80 12.30 -0.22 1.17
C ILE A 80 13.81 -0.41 1.22
N ARG A 81 14.40 -0.35 2.41
CA ARG A 81 15.85 -0.52 2.59
C ARG A 81 16.18 -1.80 3.34
N ASN A 82 17.43 -2.23 3.16
CA ASN A 82 18.00 -3.34 3.92
C ASN A 82 18.58 -2.81 5.25
N ASP A 83 17.72 -2.30 6.11
CA ASP A 83 18.01 -1.77 7.44
C ASP A 83 17.09 -2.44 8.49
N THR A 84 17.08 -1.95 9.73
CA THR A 84 16.33 -2.59 10.82
C THR A 84 14.84 -2.65 10.53
N ILE A 85 14.23 -1.53 10.13
CA ILE A 85 12.80 -1.44 9.81
C ILE A 85 12.45 -2.24 8.56
N GLY A 86 13.24 -2.09 7.49
CA GLY A 86 13.00 -2.81 6.26
C GLY A 86 13.12 -4.32 6.43
N ASN A 87 14.13 -4.79 7.16
CA ASN A 87 14.30 -6.23 7.44
C ASN A 87 13.16 -6.77 8.32
N ARG A 88 12.76 -6.04 9.36
CA ARG A 88 11.62 -6.44 10.21
C ARG A 88 10.32 -6.51 9.41
N LEU A 89 10.07 -5.56 8.52
CA LEU A 89 8.93 -5.61 7.60
C LEU A 89 8.99 -6.88 6.74
N ILE A 90 10.12 -7.13 6.10
CA ILE A 90 10.31 -8.28 5.20
C ILE A 90 10.14 -9.61 5.95
N ASP A 91 10.67 -9.73 7.16
CA ASP A 91 10.55 -10.94 7.97
C ASP A 91 9.07 -11.23 8.31
N ILE A 92 8.30 -10.22 8.74
CA ILE A 92 6.85 -10.38 8.98
C ILE A 92 6.12 -10.79 7.70
N LEU A 93 6.45 -10.18 6.56
CA LEU A 93 5.83 -10.51 5.28
C LEU A 93 6.17 -11.95 4.84
N CYS A 94 7.41 -12.40 5.07
CA CYS A 94 7.83 -13.79 4.82
C CYS A 94 7.05 -14.76 5.71
N ASP A 95 7.00 -14.53 7.02
CA ASP A 95 6.25 -15.38 7.96
C ASP A 95 4.78 -15.52 7.52
N LYS A 96 4.17 -14.44 7.06
CA LYS A 96 2.79 -14.46 6.55
C LYS A 96 2.63 -15.22 5.24
N ALA A 97 3.56 -15.04 4.30
CA ALA A 97 3.54 -15.76 3.03
C ALA A 97 3.73 -17.26 3.23
N GLU A 98 4.66 -17.65 4.10
CA GLU A 98 4.90 -19.06 4.48
C GLU A 98 3.67 -19.67 5.20
N ALA A 99 2.90 -18.87 5.93
CA ALA A 99 1.63 -19.28 6.52
C ALA A 99 0.47 -19.37 5.51
N GLY A 100 0.71 -19.08 4.22
CA GLY A 100 -0.28 -19.20 3.15
C GLY A 100 -1.10 -17.93 2.87
N ILE A 101 -0.73 -16.78 3.45
CA ILE A 101 -1.34 -15.49 3.17
C ILE A 101 -0.86 -14.95 1.80
N ASP A 102 -1.75 -14.38 0.98
CA ASP A 102 -1.39 -13.75 -0.31
C ASP A 102 -0.65 -12.43 -0.06
N VAL A 103 0.68 -12.46 -0.11
CA VAL A 103 1.53 -11.28 0.11
C VAL A 103 2.06 -10.76 -1.22
N ARG A 104 1.74 -9.50 -1.52
CA ARG A 104 2.19 -8.80 -2.72
C ARG A 104 2.95 -7.53 -2.36
N VAL A 105 4.13 -7.36 -2.94
CA VAL A 105 5.00 -6.21 -2.71
C VAL A 105 5.34 -5.55 -4.03
N SER A 106 5.04 -4.26 -4.15
CA SER A 106 5.54 -3.38 -5.19
C SER A 106 6.51 -2.37 -4.58
N TYR A 107 7.66 -2.18 -5.20
CA TYR A 107 8.66 -1.21 -4.78
C TYR A 107 9.23 -0.45 -5.96
N ASP A 108 9.57 0.83 -5.78
CA ASP A 108 10.25 1.58 -6.85
C ASP A 108 11.67 1.06 -7.04
N TYR A 109 12.02 0.75 -8.30
CA TYR A 109 13.32 0.14 -8.63
C TYR A 109 14.52 1.04 -8.30
N VAL A 110 14.35 2.36 -8.42
CA VAL A 110 15.44 3.33 -8.17
C VAL A 110 15.42 3.83 -6.73
N GLY A 111 14.23 4.03 -6.17
CA GLY A 111 14.10 4.48 -4.78
C GLY A 111 14.51 3.42 -3.75
N SER A 112 14.28 2.15 -4.07
CA SER A 112 14.58 1.04 -3.16
C SER A 112 15.91 0.38 -3.48
N GLU A 113 16.84 0.41 -2.55
CA GLU A 113 18.13 -0.28 -2.64
C GLU A 113 18.03 -1.70 -2.07
N LEU A 114 17.20 -2.55 -2.69
CA LEU A 114 17.05 -3.93 -2.26
C LEU A 114 18.10 -4.83 -2.92
N PRO A 115 19.00 -5.45 -2.15
CA PRO A 115 19.94 -6.42 -2.68
C PRO A 115 19.23 -7.59 -3.35
N SER A 116 19.73 -8.07 -4.48
CA SER A 116 19.16 -9.22 -5.21
C SER A 116 18.96 -10.45 -4.33
N LYS A 117 19.85 -10.67 -3.34
CA LYS A 117 19.74 -11.74 -2.36
C LYS A 117 18.48 -11.62 -1.50
N LEU A 118 18.12 -10.38 -1.10
CA LEU A 118 16.94 -10.12 -0.29
C LEU A 118 15.64 -10.30 -1.11
N VAL A 119 15.62 -9.80 -2.34
CA VAL A 119 14.51 -10.03 -3.28
C VAL A 119 14.32 -11.53 -3.55
N LYS A 120 15.42 -12.28 -3.68
CA LYS A 120 15.38 -13.74 -3.84
C LYS A 120 14.77 -14.41 -2.61
N LYS A 121 15.22 -14.06 -1.39
CA LYS A 121 14.64 -14.53 -0.11
C LYS A 121 13.12 -14.31 -0.10
N MET A 122 12.66 -13.09 -0.43
CA MET A 122 11.23 -12.75 -0.44
C MET A 122 10.43 -13.63 -1.41
N ARG A 123 10.98 -13.95 -2.57
CA ARG A 123 10.32 -14.87 -3.52
C ARG A 123 10.30 -16.31 -3.02
N GLU A 124 11.38 -16.75 -2.38
CA GLU A 124 11.51 -18.11 -1.83
C GLU A 124 10.52 -18.38 -0.71
N CYS A 125 10.19 -17.37 0.12
CA CYS A 125 9.13 -17.50 1.14
C CYS A 125 7.70 -17.30 0.57
N GLY A 126 7.54 -17.12 -0.74
CA GLY A 126 6.23 -17.08 -1.39
C GLY A 126 5.65 -15.68 -1.66
N ILE A 127 6.42 -14.61 -1.42
CA ILE A 127 5.98 -13.24 -1.69
C ILE A 127 5.99 -12.96 -3.21
N SER A 128 4.88 -12.45 -3.73
CA SER A 128 4.81 -11.88 -5.08
C SER A 128 5.41 -10.49 -5.09
N ILE A 129 6.71 -10.39 -5.36
CA ILE A 129 7.43 -9.11 -5.38
C ILE A 129 7.75 -8.63 -6.80
N GLN A 130 7.41 -7.38 -7.12
CA GLN A 130 7.62 -6.75 -8.41
C GLN A 130 8.25 -5.36 -8.27
N PRO A 131 9.32 -5.06 -9.02
CA PRO A 131 9.83 -3.70 -9.13
C PRO A 131 8.91 -2.85 -10.01
N PHE A 132 8.58 -1.65 -9.55
CA PHE A 132 7.90 -0.67 -10.37
C PHE A 132 8.92 0.02 -11.30
N MET A 133 8.62 0.05 -12.59
CA MET A 133 9.46 0.67 -13.62
C MET A 133 10.95 0.27 -13.56
N PRO A 134 11.29 -1.01 -13.75
CA PRO A 134 12.68 -1.44 -13.78
C PRO A 134 13.44 -0.73 -14.91
N VAL A 135 14.58 -0.16 -14.57
CA VAL A 135 15.43 0.56 -15.54
C VAL A 135 16.51 -0.39 -16.07
N TRP A 136 16.28 -0.93 -17.26
CA TRP A 136 17.23 -1.85 -17.92
C TRP A 136 18.41 -1.13 -18.56
N PHE A 137 18.21 0.13 -19.02
CA PHE A 137 19.25 0.95 -19.66
C PHE A 137 19.14 2.41 -19.17
N PRO A 138 19.79 2.79 -18.06
CA PRO A 138 19.65 4.13 -17.47
C PRO A 138 20.01 5.27 -18.44
N ASN A 139 20.96 5.05 -19.35
CA ASN A 139 21.42 6.08 -20.27
C ASN A 139 20.53 6.27 -21.53
N LEU A 140 19.55 5.37 -21.77
CA LEU A 140 18.68 5.42 -22.95
C LEU A 140 17.22 5.74 -22.64
N THR A 141 16.79 5.76 -21.40
CA THR A 141 15.38 5.91 -21.04
C THR A 141 15.06 7.30 -20.51
N ARG A 142 14.24 8.06 -21.27
CA ARG A 142 13.59 9.30 -20.83
C ARG A 142 12.59 9.09 -19.67
N LYS A 143 12.40 7.85 -19.19
CA LYS A 143 11.40 7.45 -18.20
C LYS A 143 11.92 7.48 -16.76
N LEU A 144 13.10 8.02 -16.50
CA LEU A 144 13.67 8.13 -15.14
C LEU A 144 12.80 8.97 -14.17
N ASN A 145 11.94 9.84 -14.70
CA ASN A 145 11.08 10.70 -13.91
C ASN A 145 9.71 10.06 -13.55
N TYR A 146 9.37 8.92 -14.13
CA TYR A 146 8.15 8.19 -13.77
C TYR A 146 8.44 7.31 -12.56
N ARG A 147 8.14 7.83 -11.36
CA ARG A 147 8.36 7.14 -10.09
C ARG A 147 7.05 6.93 -9.35
N ASP A 148 6.94 5.80 -8.67
CA ASP A 148 5.82 5.54 -7.79
C ASP A 148 6.17 5.95 -6.37
N ASP A 149 5.78 7.16 -5.99
CA ASP A 149 6.04 7.73 -4.65
C ASP A 149 4.98 7.33 -3.61
N ARG A 150 4.14 6.34 -3.92
CA ARG A 150 3.14 5.84 -2.99
C ARG A 150 3.79 5.07 -1.84
N LYS A 151 3.22 5.23 -0.67
CA LYS A 151 3.60 4.52 0.55
C LYS A 151 2.32 4.01 1.17
N ARG A 152 1.91 2.81 0.75
CA ARG A 152 0.64 2.21 1.14
C ARG A 152 0.83 0.77 1.56
N VAL A 153 0.10 0.39 2.60
CA VAL A 153 -0.05 -1.01 2.99
C VAL A 153 -1.53 -1.26 3.21
N VAL A 154 -2.04 -2.35 2.66
CA VAL A 154 -3.43 -2.79 2.86
C VAL A 154 -3.39 -4.22 3.37
N SER A 155 -4.13 -4.50 4.45
CA SER A 155 -4.31 -5.81 5.02
C SER A 155 -5.78 -6.19 5.02
N ASP A 156 -6.09 -7.37 4.47
CA ASP A 156 -7.42 -8.01 4.42
C ASP A 156 -8.55 -7.16 3.82
N GLY A 157 -8.21 -6.05 3.16
CA GLY A 157 -9.13 -5.07 2.60
C GLY A 157 -9.83 -4.20 3.65
N GLY A 158 -9.54 -4.39 4.93
CA GLY A 158 -10.15 -3.64 6.04
C GLY A 158 -9.23 -2.64 6.72
N ILE A 159 -7.91 -2.87 6.69
CA ILE A 159 -6.93 -1.98 7.31
C ILE A 159 -6.04 -1.40 6.22
N GLY A 160 -5.89 -0.07 6.22
CA GLY A 160 -5.05 0.64 5.28
C GLY A 160 -4.12 1.65 5.96
N TYR A 161 -2.83 1.60 5.62
CA TYR A 161 -1.84 2.60 5.99
C TYR A 161 -1.42 3.40 4.78
N GLY A 162 -1.43 4.73 4.90
CA GLY A 162 -0.99 5.64 3.84
C GLY A 162 -0.30 6.86 4.42
N GLY A 163 0.66 7.46 3.70
CA GLY A 163 1.34 8.66 4.18
C GLY A 163 2.70 8.91 3.54
N GLY A 164 3.55 9.71 4.20
CA GLY A 164 4.88 10.11 3.72
C GLY A 164 6.04 9.22 4.18
N VAL A 165 5.79 8.27 5.09
CA VAL A 165 6.85 7.48 5.75
C VAL A 165 7.19 6.22 4.95
N ASN A 166 8.43 6.11 4.46
CA ASN A 166 8.95 4.94 3.75
C ASN A 166 9.42 3.82 4.70
N GLY A 167 9.73 2.65 4.14
CA GLY A 167 10.19 1.46 4.85
C GLY A 167 11.70 1.48 5.14
N SER A 168 12.16 2.39 6.02
CA SER A 168 13.57 2.56 6.36
C SER A 168 13.74 3.21 7.73
N ASP A 169 14.87 2.91 8.39
CA ASP A 169 15.27 3.46 9.70
C ASP A 169 15.35 4.98 9.71
N ALA A 170 15.66 5.62 8.58
CA ALA A 170 15.71 7.07 8.44
C ALA A 170 14.39 7.76 8.79
N TYR A 171 13.26 7.06 8.69
CA TYR A 171 11.94 7.60 9.02
C TYR A 171 11.53 7.36 10.47
N VAL A 172 12.29 6.59 11.22
CA VAL A 172 12.05 6.31 12.65
C VAL A 172 12.99 7.13 13.52
N ASN A 173 14.27 7.07 13.22
CA ASN A 173 15.33 7.69 14.04
C ASN A 173 15.65 9.13 13.66
N GLY A 174 15.00 9.67 12.63
CA GLY A 174 15.42 10.90 11.95
C GLY A 174 16.61 10.64 11.01
N LEU A 175 16.90 11.61 10.17
CA LEU A 175 18.17 11.64 9.44
C LEU A 175 19.24 12.07 10.46
N ASN A 176 19.94 11.12 11.05
CA ASN A 176 21.18 11.43 11.72
C ASN A 176 22.19 11.73 10.62
N ASP A 177 22.50 13.00 10.45
CA ASP A 177 23.61 13.49 9.64
C ASP A 177 24.96 12.96 10.16
#